data_22a566acb0a7d3f49c8e6515b4519043
#
_entry.id   22a566acb0a7d3f49c8e6515b4519043
#
_cell.length_a   1.000
_cell.length_b   1.000
_cell.length_c   1.000
_cell.angle_alpha   90.00
_cell.angle_beta   90.00
_cell.angle_gamma   90.00
#
_symmetry.space_group_name_H-M   'P 1'
#
loop_
_entity.id
_entity.type
_entity.pdbx_description
1 polymer ?
#
loop_
_entity_poly.entity_id
_entity_poly.type
_entity_poly.pdbx_seq_one_letter_code
_entity_poly.pdbx_strand_id
1 'polypeptide(L)'
;MFIGREKELAYLDEFYRKPGVGLTVIYGRRRIGKSTLITEFVKDKKVIFYTATKVGKERNLELFSKQVAEMFFEGIENISFHTDDAVFDFIDRNMTEEKLLLVIDELPYWAEKDEALLSVLQKYIDTVWKDKNLKIILCGSALSFMENKVLSEKSPLFGRRDSQIKLEAFDYLDSAKFVPDYSYEDKAVCYGITGGVAKYLSMIDPSKNIDENIISLFFRTNGYMYDETRNLLIQEFSDITLVNNIIEQIASGSNTINVIANKIGEKEPTILYSIEKLIAVGLVEKKKCITEEKNKKKTQYVLKDYMFKFWYKFIPKAISVIEMGQGELYYNKVVKPTIHTYMGQVFEDMCKYYTLKQGITGSFDCFITTVGSWWGTETVITDNGEKVVQSADIDVVALSELEKKAVIGECKFKNEKVDKAIYDTLLRRIKVIPAKYKVVKLILFSLSGFTDWFDTLSDEKLELITLKDIYH
;
A
#
# COMPACT_ATOMS: atom_id res chain seq x y z
N MET A 1 -0.30 -5.46 -20.96
CA MET A 1 1.15 -5.47 -20.63
C MET A 1 1.28 -5.66 -19.13
N PHE A 2 2.19 -6.54 -18.65
CA PHE A 2 2.54 -6.68 -17.23
C PHE A 2 3.56 -5.59 -16.87
N ILE A 3 3.35 -4.89 -15.76
CA ILE A 3 4.18 -3.75 -15.36
C ILE A 3 4.66 -3.95 -13.93
N GLY A 4 5.95 -3.72 -13.69
CA GLY A 4 6.59 -3.83 -12.38
C GLY A 4 6.67 -5.27 -11.86
N ARG A 5 6.91 -5.43 -10.56
CA ARG A 5 6.97 -6.72 -9.86
C ARG A 5 8.15 -7.61 -10.25
N GLU A 6 9.20 -7.02 -10.79
CA GLU A 6 10.41 -7.73 -11.20
C GLU A 6 11.04 -8.49 -10.03
N LYS A 7 11.00 -7.90 -8.82
CA LYS A 7 11.53 -8.51 -7.59
C LYS A 7 10.69 -9.73 -7.17
N GLU A 8 9.38 -9.58 -7.16
CA GLU A 8 8.45 -10.66 -6.79
C GLU A 8 8.51 -11.81 -7.78
N LEU A 9 8.62 -11.54 -9.08
CA LEU A 9 8.84 -12.57 -10.10
C LEU A 9 10.18 -13.28 -9.89
N ALA A 10 11.25 -12.56 -9.62
CA ALA A 10 12.56 -13.14 -9.33
C ALA A 10 12.54 -14.07 -8.10
N TYR A 11 11.81 -13.69 -7.04
CA TYR A 11 11.62 -14.55 -5.86
C TYR A 11 10.81 -15.80 -6.19
N LEU A 12 9.77 -15.68 -7.00
CA LEU A 12 8.97 -16.83 -7.44
C LEU A 12 9.78 -17.76 -8.35
N ASP A 13 10.61 -17.22 -9.23
CA ASP A 13 11.52 -18.02 -10.07
C ASP A 13 12.59 -18.76 -9.24
N GLU A 14 13.18 -18.09 -8.25
CA GLU A 14 14.10 -18.74 -7.31
C GLU A 14 13.40 -19.87 -6.56
N PHE A 15 12.21 -19.64 -6.03
CA PHE A 15 11.39 -20.63 -5.37
C PHE A 15 11.10 -21.82 -6.29
N TYR A 16 10.70 -21.56 -7.53
CA TYR A 16 10.35 -22.61 -8.51
C TYR A 16 11.56 -23.45 -8.89
N ARG A 17 12.77 -22.89 -8.98
CA ARG A 17 14.01 -23.63 -9.36
C ARG A 17 14.45 -24.65 -8.31
N LYS A 18 14.15 -24.42 -7.04
CA LYS A 18 14.53 -25.35 -5.96
C LYS A 18 13.95 -26.75 -6.22
N PRO A 19 14.70 -27.83 -5.96
CA PRO A 19 14.17 -29.20 -6.10
C PRO A 19 13.16 -29.54 -5.00
N GLY A 20 12.43 -30.63 -5.19
CA GLY A 20 11.53 -31.17 -4.18
C GLY A 20 10.23 -30.38 -3.98
N VAL A 21 9.48 -30.75 -2.96
CA VAL A 21 8.27 -30.03 -2.56
C VAL A 21 8.63 -28.66 -1.97
N GLY A 22 7.79 -27.67 -2.25
CA GLY A 22 7.95 -26.34 -1.67
C GLY A 22 6.62 -25.61 -1.58
N LEU A 23 6.51 -24.73 -0.57
CA LEU A 23 5.32 -23.93 -0.30
C LEU A 23 5.68 -22.45 -0.19
N THR A 24 5.01 -21.62 -0.98
CA THR A 24 5.05 -20.15 -0.83
C THR A 24 3.65 -19.58 -0.63
N VAL A 25 3.57 -18.49 0.13
CA VAL A 25 2.31 -17.78 0.41
C VAL A 25 2.39 -16.38 -0.14
N ILE A 26 1.43 -16.01 -1.02
CA ILE A 26 1.29 -14.66 -1.57
C ILE A 26 0.04 -14.03 -0.96
N TYR A 27 0.18 -12.91 -0.28
CA TYR A 27 -0.95 -12.23 0.34
C TYR A 27 -0.82 -10.72 0.24
N GLY A 28 -1.91 -10.04 0.47
CA GLY A 28 -1.99 -8.58 0.38
C GLY A 28 -3.41 -8.16 0.09
N ARG A 29 -3.70 -6.88 0.24
CA ARG A 29 -5.07 -6.35 0.08
C ARG A 29 -5.63 -6.65 -1.31
N ARG A 30 -6.95 -6.47 -1.46
CA ARG A 30 -7.60 -6.59 -2.76
C ARG A 30 -7.05 -5.57 -3.76
N ARG A 31 -7.09 -5.94 -5.06
CA ARG A 31 -6.80 -5.03 -6.20
C ARG A 31 -5.33 -4.64 -6.39
N ILE A 32 -4.40 -5.19 -5.61
CA ILE A 32 -2.97 -4.90 -5.77
C ILE A 32 -2.25 -5.77 -6.82
N GLY A 33 -2.99 -6.68 -7.52
CA GLY A 33 -2.45 -7.45 -8.62
C GLY A 33 -1.87 -8.82 -8.24
N LYS A 34 -2.30 -9.45 -7.13
CA LYS A 34 -1.84 -10.81 -6.75
C LYS A 34 -2.06 -11.86 -7.83
N SER A 35 -3.32 -12.02 -8.26
CA SER A 35 -3.68 -12.99 -9.30
C SER A 35 -2.98 -12.68 -10.62
N THR A 36 -2.81 -11.40 -10.97
CA THR A 36 -2.06 -10.97 -12.17
C THR A 36 -0.59 -11.37 -12.09
N LEU A 37 0.05 -11.20 -10.92
CA LEU A 37 1.43 -11.64 -10.68
C LEU A 37 1.55 -13.16 -10.86
N ILE A 38 0.63 -13.93 -10.26
CA ILE A 38 0.65 -15.39 -10.35
C ILE A 38 0.39 -15.82 -11.79
N THR A 39 -0.59 -15.23 -12.48
CA THR A 39 -0.89 -15.54 -13.90
C THR A 39 0.31 -15.26 -14.79
N GLU A 40 1.05 -14.17 -14.57
CA GLU A 40 2.28 -13.87 -15.31
C GLU A 40 3.35 -14.92 -15.03
N PHE A 41 3.54 -15.30 -13.78
CA PHE A 41 4.54 -16.27 -13.35
C PHE A 41 4.31 -17.68 -13.91
N VAL A 42 3.05 -18.11 -14.08
CA VAL A 42 2.72 -19.49 -14.46
C VAL A 42 2.65 -19.73 -15.96
N LYS A 43 2.80 -18.71 -16.82
CA LYS A 43 2.57 -18.78 -18.28
C LYS A 43 3.24 -19.98 -18.97
N ASP A 44 4.48 -20.29 -18.59
CA ASP A 44 5.28 -21.33 -19.23
C ASP A 44 5.52 -22.52 -18.29
N LYS A 45 4.59 -22.77 -17.36
CA LYS A 45 4.74 -23.82 -16.34
C LYS A 45 3.55 -24.78 -16.36
N LYS A 46 3.82 -26.03 -16.05
CA LYS A 46 2.76 -27.03 -15.83
C LYS A 46 2.07 -26.72 -14.50
N VAL A 47 0.80 -26.30 -14.56
CA VAL A 47 0.10 -25.72 -13.41
C VAL A 47 -1.33 -26.22 -13.24
N ILE A 48 -1.69 -26.63 -12.04
CA ILE A 48 -3.07 -26.71 -11.58
C ILE A 48 -3.38 -25.36 -10.94
N PHE A 49 -4.19 -24.53 -11.60
CA PHE A 49 -4.55 -23.20 -11.12
C PHE A 49 -6.03 -23.19 -10.72
N TYR A 50 -6.30 -23.12 -9.44
CA TYR A 50 -7.65 -23.02 -8.89
C TYR A 50 -7.86 -21.69 -8.17
N THR A 51 -8.94 -20.99 -8.50
CA THR A 51 -9.40 -19.80 -7.77
C THR A 51 -10.60 -20.19 -6.92
N ALA A 52 -10.43 -20.20 -5.61
CA ALA A 52 -11.53 -20.50 -4.68
C ALA A 52 -12.61 -19.45 -4.74
N THR A 53 -13.85 -19.87 -4.61
CA THR A 53 -15.03 -19.00 -4.70
C THR A 53 -15.78 -18.95 -3.36
N LYS A 54 -16.59 -17.90 -3.17
CA LYS A 54 -17.34 -17.67 -1.93
C LYS A 54 -18.57 -18.58 -1.83
N VAL A 55 -18.34 -19.89 -1.86
CA VAL A 55 -19.35 -20.96 -1.79
C VAL A 55 -18.99 -21.95 -0.68
N GLY A 56 -19.83 -23.00 -0.47
CA GLY A 56 -19.53 -24.03 0.52
C GLY A 56 -18.31 -24.88 0.18
N LYS A 57 -17.87 -25.69 1.17
CA LYS A 57 -16.73 -26.62 1.05
C LYS A 57 -16.91 -27.57 -0.12
N GLU A 58 -18.05 -28.24 -0.19
CA GLU A 58 -18.35 -29.27 -1.19
C GLU A 58 -18.25 -28.71 -2.62
N ARG A 59 -18.74 -27.48 -2.83
CA ARG A 59 -18.70 -26.86 -4.15
C ARG A 59 -17.29 -26.40 -4.53
N ASN A 60 -16.48 -25.90 -3.59
CA ASN A 60 -15.08 -25.59 -3.86
C ASN A 60 -14.30 -26.88 -4.21
N LEU A 61 -14.55 -27.98 -3.47
CA LEU A 61 -13.91 -29.25 -3.73
C LEU A 61 -14.30 -29.83 -5.11
N GLU A 62 -15.58 -29.74 -5.48
CA GLU A 62 -16.05 -30.14 -6.82
C GLU A 62 -15.37 -29.34 -7.93
N LEU A 63 -15.30 -28.00 -7.80
CA LEU A 63 -14.68 -27.15 -8.80
C LEU A 63 -13.16 -27.40 -8.89
N PHE A 64 -12.50 -27.58 -7.76
CA PHE A 64 -11.08 -27.95 -7.73
C PHE A 64 -10.83 -29.31 -8.38
N SER A 65 -11.69 -30.29 -8.09
CA SER A 65 -11.62 -31.63 -8.68
C SER A 65 -11.65 -31.59 -10.20
N LYS A 66 -12.51 -30.74 -10.78
CA LYS A 66 -12.58 -30.54 -12.25
C LYS A 66 -11.27 -29.98 -12.80
N GLN A 67 -10.70 -28.95 -12.17
CA GLN A 67 -9.43 -28.36 -12.61
C GLN A 67 -8.28 -29.38 -12.53
N VAL A 68 -8.25 -30.22 -11.48
CA VAL A 68 -7.27 -31.30 -11.35
C VAL A 68 -7.46 -32.35 -12.45
N ALA A 69 -8.70 -32.76 -12.73
CA ALA A 69 -8.99 -33.74 -13.76
C ALA A 69 -8.59 -33.23 -15.16
N GLU A 70 -8.94 -32.01 -15.51
CA GLU A 70 -8.59 -31.36 -16.80
C GLU A 70 -7.07 -31.30 -17.01
N MET A 71 -6.28 -31.16 -15.94
CA MET A 71 -4.81 -31.14 -16.03
C MET A 71 -4.21 -32.46 -16.47
N PHE A 72 -4.80 -33.58 -16.04
CA PHE A 72 -4.24 -34.90 -16.26
C PHE A 72 -4.93 -35.68 -17.39
N PHE A 73 -6.19 -35.35 -17.71
CA PHE A 73 -7.01 -36.08 -18.67
C PHE A 73 -7.84 -35.11 -19.52
N GLU A 74 -7.46 -34.91 -20.75
CA GLU A 74 -8.25 -34.11 -21.69
C GLU A 74 -9.64 -34.72 -21.92
N GLY A 75 -10.68 -33.90 -21.81
CA GLY A 75 -12.06 -34.27 -22.16
C GLY A 75 -12.84 -35.05 -21.09
N ILE A 76 -12.34 -35.17 -19.86
CA ILE A 76 -13.09 -35.77 -18.75
C ILE A 76 -13.78 -34.67 -17.92
N GLU A 77 -15.04 -34.41 -18.23
CA GLU A 77 -15.82 -33.32 -17.60
C GLU A 77 -16.42 -33.67 -16.22
N ASN A 78 -16.45 -34.94 -15.79
CA ASN A 78 -17.24 -35.39 -14.65
C ASN A 78 -16.48 -36.19 -13.58
N ILE A 79 -15.25 -35.79 -13.26
CA ILE A 79 -14.60 -36.30 -12.04
C ILE A 79 -14.91 -35.34 -10.88
N SER A 80 -15.50 -35.88 -9.80
CA SER A 80 -15.68 -35.18 -8.55
C SER A 80 -15.18 -36.06 -7.41
N PHE A 81 -14.31 -35.50 -6.59
CA PHE A 81 -13.84 -36.12 -5.36
C PHE A 81 -14.68 -35.64 -4.18
N HIS A 82 -14.92 -36.54 -3.21
CA HIS A 82 -15.75 -36.22 -2.04
C HIS A 82 -14.95 -35.77 -0.82
N THR A 83 -13.60 -35.87 -0.88
CA THR A 83 -12.71 -35.45 0.19
C THR A 83 -11.45 -34.79 -0.37
N ASP A 84 -10.83 -33.91 0.43
CA ASP A 84 -9.56 -33.27 0.09
C ASP A 84 -8.44 -34.33 -0.07
N ASP A 85 -8.43 -35.38 0.77
CA ASP A 85 -7.49 -36.51 0.64
C ASP A 85 -7.63 -37.18 -0.72
N ALA A 86 -8.83 -37.46 -1.20
CA ALA A 86 -9.05 -38.16 -2.47
C ALA A 86 -8.51 -37.36 -3.68
N VAL A 87 -8.69 -36.04 -3.71
CA VAL A 87 -8.16 -35.22 -4.80
C VAL A 87 -6.63 -35.08 -4.71
N PHE A 88 -6.07 -34.98 -3.51
CA PHE A 88 -4.62 -34.91 -3.34
C PHE A 88 -3.93 -36.24 -3.64
N ASP A 89 -4.52 -37.38 -3.27
CA ASP A 89 -4.08 -38.72 -3.69
C ASP A 89 -4.12 -38.87 -5.22
N PHE A 90 -5.15 -38.31 -5.86
CA PHE A 90 -5.24 -38.33 -7.32
C PHE A 90 -4.13 -37.51 -7.96
N ILE A 91 -3.82 -36.33 -7.42
CA ILE A 91 -2.68 -35.51 -7.88
C ILE A 91 -1.39 -36.32 -7.72
N ASP A 92 -1.14 -36.90 -6.54
CA ASP A 92 0.06 -37.68 -6.26
C ASP A 92 0.30 -38.86 -7.25
N ARG A 93 -0.75 -39.62 -7.54
CA ARG A 93 -0.68 -40.77 -8.44
C ARG A 93 -0.45 -40.40 -9.91
N ASN A 94 -0.83 -39.21 -10.33
CA ASN A 94 -0.73 -38.73 -11.71
C ASN A 94 0.44 -37.75 -11.93
N MET A 95 1.15 -37.35 -10.87
CA MET A 95 2.40 -36.57 -11.01
C MET A 95 3.48 -37.45 -11.67
N THR A 96 4.20 -36.82 -12.61
CA THR A 96 5.39 -37.40 -13.25
C THR A 96 6.65 -36.77 -12.62
N GLU A 97 7.84 -37.11 -13.16
CA GLU A 97 9.11 -36.45 -12.78
C GLU A 97 9.15 -34.97 -13.13
N GLU A 98 8.28 -34.53 -14.04
CA GLU A 98 8.17 -33.14 -14.41
C GLU A 98 7.62 -32.31 -13.25
N LYS A 99 8.23 -31.13 -13.03
CA LYS A 99 7.82 -30.22 -11.97
C LYS A 99 6.38 -29.73 -12.17
N LEU A 100 5.53 -29.95 -11.18
CA LEU A 100 4.16 -29.48 -11.14
C LEU A 100 4.05 -28.27 -10.21
N LEU A 101 3.24 -27.29 -10.61
CA LEU A 101 2.85 -26.16 -9.79
C LEU A 101 1.37 -26.28 -9.41
N LEU A 102 1.07 -26.21 -8.12
CA LEU A 102 -0.29 -26.14 -7.58
C LEU A 102 -0.55 -24.73 -7.05
N VAL A 103 -1.50 -24.04 -7.61
CA VAL A 103 -1.91 -22.69 -7.17
C VAL A 103 -3.32 -22.75 -6.63
N ILE A 104 -3.52 -22.29 -5.39
CA ILE A 104 -4.83 -22.03 -4.81
C ILE A 104 -4.94 -20.54 -4.55
N ASP A 105 -5.61 -19.85 -5.48
CA ASP A 105 -5.88 -18.42 -5.35
C ASP A 105 -7.18 -18.17 -4.57
N GLU A 106 -7.26 -17.07 -3.83
CA GLU A 106 -8.32 -16.74 -2.87
C GLU A 106 -8.63 -17.87 -1.87
N LEU A 107 -7.57 -18.54 -1.38
CA LEU A 107 -7.63 -19.61 -0.37
C LEU A 107 -8.60 -19.34 0.79
N PRO A 108 -8.70 -18.11 1.34
CA PRO A 108 -9.62 -17.82 2.45
C PRO A 108 -11.07 -18.23 2.16
N TYR A 109 -11.55 -18.11 0.94
CA TYR A 109 -12.93 -18.50 0.60
C TYR A 109 -13.21 -20.00 0.76
N TRP A 110 -12.20 -20.84 0.57
CA TRP A 110 -12.32 -22.27 0.80
C TRP A 110 -12.01 -22.62 2.26
N ALA A 111 -10.85 -22.20 2.76
CA ALA A 111 -10.36 -22.62 4.08
C ALA A 111 -11.18 -22.07 5.27
N GLU A 112 -11.92 -20.96 5.12
CA GLU A 112 -12.89 -20.50 6.14
C GLU A 112 -14.09 -21.44 6.28
N LYS A 113 -14.43 -22.19 5.25
CA LYS A 113 -15.53 -23.17 5.22
C LYS A 113 -15.06 -24.61 5.41
N ASP A 114 -13.76 -24.84 5.34
CA ASP A 114 -13.10 -26.13 5.51
C ASP A 114 -11.88 -26.01 6.44
N GLU A 115 -12.14 -26.11 7.73
CA GLU A 115 -11.09 -26.01 8.76
C GLU A 115 -10.01 -27.09 8.63
N ALA A 116 -10.33 -28.25 8.00
CA ALA A 116 -9.41 -29.35 7.82
C ALA A 116 -8.43 -29.14 6.67
N LEU A 117 -8.74 -28.32 5.67
CA LEU A 117 -7.96 -28.16 4.44
C LEU A 117 -6.47 -27.88 4.71
N LEU A 118 -6.16 -26.94 5.63
CA LEU A 118 -4.77 -26.61 5.95
C LEU A 118 -4.03 -27.79 6.62
N SER A 119 -4.72 -28.58 7.42
CA SER A 119 -4.15 -29.77 8.08
C SER A 119 -3.95 -30.91 7.10
N VAL A 120 -4.86 -31.08 6.13
CA VAL A 120 -4.71 -32.05 5.05
C VAL A 120 -3.52 -31.66 4.16
N LEU A 121 -3.41 -30.40 3.75
CA LEU A 121 -2.24 -29.90 3.01
C LEU A 121 -0.93 -30.16 3.77
N GLN A 122 -0.91 -29.87 5.09
CA GLN A 122 0.23 -30.17 5.94
C GLN A 122 0.63 -31.67 5.86
N LYS A 123 -0.33 -32.56 6.06
CA LYS A 123 -0.12 -34.02 5.98
C LYS A 123 0.53 -34.39 4.65
N TYR A 124 0.00 -33.93 3.53
CA TYR A 124 0.53 -34.26 2.21
C TYR A 124 1.94 -33.71 1.98
N ILE A 125 2.22 -32.49 2.39
CA ILE A 125 3.57 -31.90 2.30
C ILE A 125 4.58 -32.69 3.13
N ASP A 126 4.21 -33.10 4.34
CA ASP A 126 5.12 -33.75 5.28
C ASP A 126 5.36 -35.24 4.93
N THR A 127 4.42 -35.89 4.27
CA THR A 127 4.45 -37.35 4.09
C THR A 127 4.41 -37.77 2.61
N VAL A 128 3.30 -37.52 1.93
CA VAL A 128 3.03 -38.06 0.59
C VAL A 128 3.87 -37.40 -0.49
N TRP A 129 4.00 -36.07 -0.43
CA TRP A 129 4.68 -35.27 -1.45
C TRP A 129 6.16 -34.99 -1.13
N LYS A 130 6.66 -35.48 0.00
CA LYS A 130 8.00 -35.11 0.51
C LYS A 130 9.11 -35.22 -0.54
N ASP A 131 9.06 -36.28 -1.37
CA ASP A 131 10.08 -36.55 -2.39
C ASP A 131 9.61 -36.17 -3.81
N LYS A 132 8.49 -35.48 -3.95
CA LYS A 132 7.91 -35.07 -5.23
C LYS A 132 8.43 -33.71 -5.67
N ASN A 133 8.46 -33.50 -6.98
CA ASN A 133 8.83 -32.22 -7.57
C ASN A 133 7.59 -31.31 -7.73
N LEU A 134 7.05 -30.84 -6.60
CA LEU A 134 5.81 -30.06 -6.51
C LEU A 134 6.07 -28.71 -5.86
N LYS A 135 5.61 -27.64 -6.49
CA LYS A 135 5.57 -26.30 -5.90
C LYS A 135 4.13 -25.87 -5.61
N ILE A 136 3.90 -25.35 -4.44
CA ILE A 136 2.57 -24.92 -3.99
C ILE A 136 2.58 -23.41 -3.75
N ILE A 137 1.62 -22.70 -4.35
CA ILE A 137 1.36 -21.28 -4.09
C ILE A 137 -0.02 -21.14 -3.48
N LEU A 138 -0.09 -20.65 -2.24
CA LEU A 138 -1.33 -20.27 -1.58
C LEU A 138 -1.47 -18.76 -1.64
N CYS A 139 -2.57 -18.28 -2.20
CA CYS A 139 -2.81 -16.85 -2.35
C CYS A 139 -4.11 -16.42 -1.66
N GLY A 140 -4.13 -15.21 -1.10
CA GLY A 140 -5.35 -14.68 -0.49
C GLY A 140 -5.34 -13.17 -0.28
N SER A 141 -6.53 -12.58 -0.39
CA SER A 141 -6.76 -11.15 -0.19
C SER A 141 -7.23 -10.79 1.23
N ALA A 142 -7.79 -11.75 1.99
CA ALA A 142 -8.20 -11.54 3.36
C ALA A 142 -6.99 -11.52 4.31
N LEU A 143 -6.40 -10.34 4.50
CA LEU A 143 -5.14 -10.17 5.26
C LEU A 143 -5.21 -10.79 6.65
N SER A 144 -6.28 -10.52 7.41
CA SER A 144 -6.47 -11.07 8.76
C SER A 144 -6.48 -12.61 8.77
N PHE A 145 -7.14 -13.24 7.78
CA PHE A 145 -7.14 -14.69 7.65
C PHE A 145 -5.73 -15.22 7.33
N MET A 146 -5.08 -14.62 6.33
CA MET A 146 -3.74 -15.05 5.91
C MET A 146 -2.74 -14.93 7.05
N GLU A 147 -2.72 -13.80 7.77
CA GLU A 147 -1.79 -13.57 8.88
C GLU A 147 -2.08 -14.46 10.10
N ASN A 148 -3.36 -14.64 10.47
CA ASN A 148 -3.73 -15.35 11.71
C ASN A 148 -3.95 -16.86 11.54
N LYS A 149 -4.35 -17.34 10.35
CA LYS A 149 -4.67 -18.76 10.12
C LYS A 149 -3.62 -19.47 9.27
N VAL A 150 -3.02 -18.79 8.28
CA VAL A 150 -2.05 -19.42 7.37
C VAL A 150 -0.61 -19.16 7.83
N LEU A 151 -0.29 -17.94 8.25
CA LEU A 151 1.07 -17.49 8.54
C LEU A 151 1.45 -17.61 10.03
N SER A 152 0.49 -17.68 10.93
CA SER A 152 0.74 -17.71 12.39
C SER A 152 1.43 -18.99 12.86
N GLU A 153 2.08 -18.93 14.02
CA GLU A 153 2.70 -20.08 14.67
C GLU A 153 1.73 -21.22 14.98
N LYS A 154 0.43 -20.91 15.09
CA LYS A 154 -0.64 -21.89 15.32
C LYS A 154 -1.13 -22.58 14.05
N SER A 155 -0.67 -22.13 12.88
CA SER A 155 -1.08 -22.71 11.60
C SER A 155 -0.52 -24.12 11.43
N PRO A 156 -1.29 -25.07 10.86
CA PRO A 156 -0.75 -26.36 10.42
C PRO A 156 0.43 -26.20 9.44
N LEU A 157 0.46 -25.11 8.67
CA LEU A 157 1.51 -24.82 7.68
C LEU A 157 2.73 -24.10 8.24
N PHE A 158 2.76 -23.82 9.56
CA PHE A 158 3.91 -23.19 10.19
C PHE A 158 5.16 -24.08 10.07
N GLY A 159 6.29 -23.47 9.67
CA GLY A 159 7.56 -24.19 9.46
C GLY A 159 7.67 -24.99 8.15
N ARG A 160 6.61 -24.99 7.29
CA ARG A 160 6.60 -25.68 5.99
C ARG A 160 6.70 -24.73 4.80
N ARG A 161 6.67 -23.43 5.08
CA ARG A 161 6.80 -22.39 4.06
C ARG A 161 8.27 -22.14 3.74
N ASP A 162 8.62 -22.17 2.47
CA ASP A 162 9.93 -21.72 1.98
C ASP A 162 10.03 -20.19 1.93
N SER A 163 8.90 -19.54 1.62
CA SER A 163 8.84 -18.08 1.53
C SER A 163 7.42 -17.55 1.71
N GLN A 164 7.34 -16.23 1.90
CA GLN A 164 6.09 -15.49 1.87
C GLN A 164 6.30 -14.15 1.19
N ILE A 165 5.35 -13.75 0.36
CA ILE A 165 5.36 -12.47 -0.35
C ILE A 165 4.14 -11.66 0.10
N LYS A 166 4.37 -10.61 0.88
CA LYS A 166 3.35 -9.61 1.14
C LYS A 166 3.37 -8.61 0.00
N LEU A 167 2.37 -8.69 -0.89
CA LEU A 167 2.29 -7.79 -2.02
C LEU A 167 1.69 -6.46 -1.55
N GLU A 168 2.45 -5.39 -1.71
CA GLU A 168 2.03 -4.02 -1.41
C GLU A 168 1.63 -3.29 -2.70
N ALA A 169 0.98 -2.13 -2.57
CA ALA A 169 0.75 -1.23 -3.70
C ALA A 169 2.08 -0.81 -4.33
N PHE A 170 2.07 -0.44 -5.59
CA PHE A 170 3.24 0.12 -6.26
C PHE A 170 3.66 1.44 -5.61
N ASP A 171 4.95 1.67 -5.53
CA ASP A 171 5.46 3.00 -5.20
C ASP A 171 5.22 3.99 -6.37
N TYR A 172 5.61 5.25 -6.17
CA TYR A 172 5.38 6.27 -7.19
C TYR A 172 6.23 6.04 -8.46
N LEU A 173 7.40 5.37 -8.34
CA LEU A 173 8.27 5.06 -9.48
C LEU A 173 7.66 3.97 -10.36
N ASP A 174 7.19 2.89 -9.74
CA ASP A 174 6.51 1.82 -10.48
C ASP A 174 5.15 2.27 -11.02
N SER A 175 4.43 3.12 -10.27
CA SER A 175 3.17 3.71 -10.73
C SER A 175 3.35 4.57 -11.98
N ALA A 176 4.47 5.29 -12.09
CA ALA A 176 4.80 6.11 -13.26
C ALA A 176 4.96 5.29 -14.55
N LYS A 177 5.31 4.00 -14.45
CA LYS A 177 5.42 3.10 -15.60
C LYS A 177 4.10 2.86 -16.32
N PHE A 178 2.96 3.07 -15.66
CA PHE A 178 1.62 2.96 -16.26
C PHE A 178 1.26 4.15 -17.15
N VAL A 179 1.90 5.30 -16.93
CA VAL A 179 1.67 6.56 -17.64
C VAL A 179 3.02 7.18 -18.06
N PRO A 180 3.81 6.50 -18.91
CA PRO A 180 5.19 6.87 -19.18
C PRO A 180 5.33 8.28 -19.79
N ASP A 181 4.34 8.69 -20.60
CA ASP A 181 4.36 9.94 -21.35
C ASP A 181 3.81 11.16 -20.55
N TYR A 182 3.29 10.94 -19.34
CA TYR A 182 2.82 12.02 -18.48
C TYR A 182 3.99 12.86 -17.96
N SER A 183 3.71 14.15 -17.71
CA SER A 183 4.64 15.01 -16.96
C SER A 183 4.92 14.43 -15.56
N TYR A 184 6.01 14.81 -14.93
CA TYR A 184 6.31 14.35 -13.56
C TYR A 184 5.22 14.76 -12.56
N GLU A 185 4.60 15.93 -12.77
CA GLU A 185 3.47 16.41 -11.98
C GLU A 185 2.24 15.50 -12.17
N ASP A 186 1.87 15.21 -13.42
CA ASP A 186 0.74 14.32 -13.69
C ASP A 186 0.98 12.90 -13.22
N LYS A 187 2.23 12.40 -13.28
CA LYS A 187 2.64 11.12 -12.68
C LYS A 187 2.42 11.12 -11.17
N ALA A 188 2.82 12.19 -10.49
CA ALA A 188 2.61 12.34 -9.06
C ALA A 188 1.11 12.42 -8.71
N VAL A 189 0.31 13.18 -9.48
CA VAL A 189 -1.15 13.25 -9.30
C VAL A 189 -1.79 11.90 -9.55
N CYS A 190 -1.40 11.18 -10.61
CA CYS A 190 -1.88 9.83 -10.90
C CYS A 190 -1.62 8.88 -9.70
N TYR A 191 -0.41 8.92 -9.13
CA TYR A 191 -0.10 8.19 -7.91
C TYR A 191 -0.97 8.64 -6.72
N GLY A 192 -1.14 9.95 -6.54
CA GLY A 192 -1.92 10.55 -5.47
C GLY A 192 -3.42 10.22 -5.49
N ILE A 193 -3.99 9.89 -6.65
CA ILE A 193 -5.41 9.51 -6.77
C ILE A 193 -5.64 7.99 -6.82
N THR A 194 -4.59 7.20 -7.11
CA THR A 194 -4.67 5.73 -7.23
C THR A 194 -4.04 4.99 -6.07
N GLY A 195 -3.17 5.64 -5.31
CA GLY A 195 -2.40 5.03 -4.22
C GLY A 195 -1.48 3.90 -4.68
N GLY A 196 -1.08 3.86 -5.95
CA GLY A 196 -0.26 2.78 -6.49
C GLY A 196 -0.99 1.43 -6.59
N VAL A 197 -2.30 1.39 -6.41
CA VAL A 197 -3.08 0.16 -6.49
C VAL A 197 -3.20 -0.29 -7.95
N ALA A 198 -2.71 -1.49 -8.26
CA ALA A 198 -2.60 -2.01 -9.63
C ALA A 198 -3.90 -1.89 -10.43
N LYS A 199 -5.03 -2.26 -9.82
CA LYS A 199 -6.35 -2.17 -10.47
C LYS A 199 -6.71 -0.72 -10.80
N TYR A 200 -6.43 0.23 -9.92
CA TYR A 200 -6.75 1.64 -10.14
C TYR A 200 -5.84 2.25 -11.21
N LEU A 201 -4.55 1.94 -11.16
CA LEU A 201 -3.61 2.32 -12.22
C LEU A 201 -4.02 1.79 -13.58
N SER A 202 -4.51 0.54 -13.66
CA SER A 202 -4.99 -0.06 -14.92
C SER A 202 -6.25 0.58 -15.48
N MET A 203 -6.96 1.42 -14.71
CA MET A 203 -8.13 2.18 -15.17
C MET A 203 -7.78 3.55 -15.77
N ILE A 204 -6.55 4.01 -15.55
CA ILE A 204 -6.05 5.24 -16.17
C ILE A 204 -5.85 4.97 -17.66
N ASP A 205 -6.44 5.82 -18.48
CA ASP A 205 -6.23 5.83 -19.92
C ASP A 205 -5.03 6.73 -20.25
N PRO A 206 -3.88 6.17 -20.63
CA PRO A 206 -2.68 6.96 -20.85
C PRO A 206 -2.75 7.88 -22.09
N SER A 207 -3.76 7.71 -22.96
CA SER A 207 -4.00 8.57 -24.11
C SER A 207 -4.72 9.88 -23.74
N LYS A 208 -5.30 9.95 -22.54
CA LYS A 208 -5.99 11.13 -22.01
C LYS A 208 -5.09 11.86 -21.02
N ASN A 209 -5.33 13.15 -20.84
CA ASN A 209 -4.68 13.89 -19.77
C ASN A 209 -5.20 13.47 -18.37
N ILE A 210 -4.51 13.90 -17.32
CA ILE A 210 -4.85 13.50 -15.95
C ILE A 210 -6.23 14.02 -15.51
N ASP A 211 -6.61 15.24 -15.92
CA ASP A 211 -7.91 15.83 -15.59
C ASP A 211 -9.07 15.01 -16.17
N GLU A 212 -8.96 14.61 -17.44
CA GLU A 212 -9.96 13.78 -18.13
C GLU A 212 -10.10 12.41 -17.45
N ASN A 213 -9.00 11.81 -17.01
CA ASN A 213 -9.02 10.57 -16.24
C ASN A 213 -9.72 10.74 -14.90
N ILE A 214 -9.38 11.79 -14.14
CA ILE A 214 -10.02 12.08 -12.85
C ILE A 214 -11.53 12.28 -13.04
N ILE A 215 -11.94 13.09 -14.01
CA ILE A 215 -13.36 13.34 -14.29
C ILE A 215 -14.09 12.04 -14.64
N SER A 216 -13.53 11.25 -15.53
CA SER A 216 -14.17 10.01 -15.99
C SER A 216 -14.28 8.94 -14.91
N LEU A 217 -13.30 8.86 -14.02
CA LEU A 217 -13.24 7.82 -12.99
C LEU A 217 -14.01 8.18 -11.71
N PHE A 218 -13.99 9.46 -11.29
CA PHE A 218 -14.52 9.89 -10.00
C PHE A 218 -15.78 10.76 -10.09
N PHE A 219 -15.92 11.56 -11.16
CA PHE A 219 -16.96 12.61 -11.26
C PHE A 219 -18.06 12.29 -12.28
N ARG A 220 -18.25 10.98 -12.56
CA ARG A 220 -19.38 10.44 -13.32
C ARG A 220 -20.00 9.30 -12.54
N THR A 221 -21.33 9.16 -12.59
CA THR A 221 -22.07 8.08 -11.88
C THR A 221 -21.67 6.68 -12.36
N ASN A 222 -21.22 6.54 -13.61
CA ASN A 222 -20.67 5.30 -14.17
C ASN A 222 -19.13 5.19 -14.06
N GLY A 223 -18.48 6.13 -13.37
CA GLY A 223 -17.04 6.11 -13.12
C GLY A 223 -16.66 5.01 -12.14
N TYR A 224 -15.62 4.24 -12.45
CA TYR A 224 -15.22 3.10 -11.62
C TYR A 224 -14.95 3.48 -10.16
N MET A 225 -14.33 4.63 -9.92
CA MET A 225 -13.95 5.09 -8.59
C MET A 225 -15.09 5.79 -7.83
N TYR A 226 -16.21 6.08 -8.51
CA TYR A 226 -17.35 6.77 -7.87
C TYR A 226 -17.92 5.98 -6.69
N ASP A 227 -18.18 4.67 -6.88
CA ASP A 227 -18.73 3.77 -5.86
C ASP A 227 -17.68 2.85 -5.22
N GLU A 228 -16.43 2.97 -5.61
CA GLU A 228 -15.38 2.01 -5.26
C GLU A 228 -15.13 1.92 -3.75
N THR A 229 -15.12 3.05 -3.04
CA THR A 229 -14.93 3.08 -1.58
C THR A 229 -16.02 2.28 -0.88
N ARG A 230 -17.29 2.50 -1.26
CA ARG A 230 -18.43 1.76 -0.73
C ARG A 230 -18.32 0.25 -1.02
N ASN A 231 -18.02 -0.09 -2.28
CA ASN A 231 -17.89 -1.48 -2.72
C ASN A 231 -16.80 -2.23 -1.95
N LEU A 232 -15.67 -1.57 -1.67
CA LEU A 232 -14.59 -2.16 -0.90
C LEU A 232 -14.98 -2.33 0.57
N LEU A 233 -15.62 -1.34 1.18
CA LEU A 233 -16.08 -1.42 2.57
C LEU A 233 -17.10 -2.54 2.78
N ILE A 234 -18.05 -2.72 1.86
CA ILE A 234 -19.03 -3.82 1.89
C ILE A 234 -18.36 -5.20 1.88
N GLN A 235 -17.23 -5.33 1.16
CA GLN A 235 -16.52 -6.60 1.05
C GLN A 235 -15.68 -6.94 2.29
N GLU A 236 -15.23 -5.93 3.04
CA GLU A 236 -14.27 -6.09 4.14
C GLU A 236 -14.92 -5.97 5.54
N PHE A 237 -16.06 -5.28 5.66
CA PHE A 237 -16.65 -4.94 6.95
C PHE A 237 -18.13 -5.31 7.04
N SER A 238 -18.56 -5.76 8.22
CA SER A 238 -19.97 -6.03 8.54
C SER A 238 -20.71 -4.76 8.96
N ASP A 239 -20.08 -3.86 9.73
CA ASP A 239 -20.64 -2.57 10.14
C ASP A 239 -20.05 -1.46 9.27
N ILE A 240 -20.67 -1.26 8.12
CA ILE A 240 -20.22 -0.27 7.13
C ILE A 240 -20.45 1.15 7.63
N THR A 241 -21.55 1.39 8.36
CA THR A 241 -21.92 2.72 8.81
C THR A 241 -20.90 3.29 9.78
N LEU A 242 -20.53 2.53 10.81
CA LEU A 242 -19.53 2.97 11.79
C LEU A 242 -18.17 3.18 11.11
N VAL A 243 -17.75 2.24 10.27
CA VAL A 243 -16.46 2.31 9.57
C VAL A 243 -16.40 3.53 8.64
N ASN A 244 -17.46 3.78 7.87
CA ASN A 244 -17.57 4.97 7.02
C ASN A 244 -17.45 6.27 7.83
N ASN A 245 -18.18 6.38 8.94
CA ASN A 245 -18.11 7.55 9.82
C ASN A 245 -16.69 7.78 10.37
N ILE A 246 -15.99 6.71 10.76
CA ILE A 246 -14.61 6.80 11.23
C ILE A 246 -13.69 7.32 10.12
N ILE A 247 -13.80 6.77 8.91
CA ILE A 247 -12.97 7.20 7.77
C ILE A 247 -13.25 8.66 7.44
N GLU A 248 -14.51 9.09 7.44
CA GLU A 248 -14.91 10.47 7.19
C GLU A 248 -14.30 11.43 8.23
N GLN A 249 -14.33 11.05 9.52
CA GLN A 249 -13.69 11.84 10.56
C GLN A 249 -12.18 11.93 10.38
N ILE A 250 -11.50 10.84 10.03
CA ILE A 250 -10.07 10.85 9.74
C ILE A 250 -9.78 11.72 8.51
N ALA A 251 -10.55 11.61 7.44
CA ALA A 251 -10.42 12.42 6.22
C ALA A 251 -10.62 13.91 6.48
N SER A 252 -11.46 14.26 7.46
CA SER A 252 -11.70 15.66 7.89
C SER A 252 -10.64 16.19 8.87
N GLY A 253 -9.59 15.39 9.18
CA GLY A 253 -8.47 15.81 10.04
C GLY A 253 -8.59 15.39 11.51
N SER A 254 -9.60 14.62 11.90
CA SER A 254 -9.69 14.03 13.24
C SER A 254 -8.74 12.84 13.33
N ASN A 255 -7.60 13.01 13.98
CA ASN A 255 -6.49 12.06 13.90
C ASN A 255 -6.19 11.31 15.22
N THR A 256 -7.00 11.50 16.27
CA THR A 256 -6.85 10.79 17.55
C THR A 256 -8.14 10.06 17.95
N ILE A 257 -8.00 8.94 18.67
CA ILE A 257 -9.14 8.09 19.11
C ILE A 257 -10.19 8.92 19.84
N ASN A 258 -9.77 9.73 20.81
CA ASN A 258 -10.68 10.53 21.61
C ASN A 258 -11.49 11.53 20.77
N VAL A 259 -10.84 12.24 19.86
CA VAL A 259 -11.51 13.21 18.98
C VAL A 259 -12.52 12.52 18.06
N ILE A 260 -12.15 11.36 17.47
CA ILE A 260 -13.01 10.58 16.59
C ILE A 260 -14.22 10.05 17.40
N ALA A 261 -13.98 9.45 18.58
CA ALA A 261 -15.00 8.92 19.46
C ALA A 261 -16.05 9.98 19.85
N ASN A 262 -15.57 11.14 20.28
CA ASN A 262 -16.46 12.24 20.67
C ASN A 262 -17.30 12.78 19.52
N LYS A 263 -16.74 12.88 18.31
CA LYS A 263 -17.46 13.37 17.14
C LYS A 263 -18.51 12.40 16.62
N ILE A 264 -18.25 11.08 16.73
CA ILE A 264 -19.18 10.05 16.28
C ILE A 264 -20.21 9.75 17.37
N GLY A 265 -19.91 10.02 18.63
CA GLY A 265 -20.77 9.66 19.79
C GLY A 265 -20.59 8.20 20.22
N GLU A 266 -19.43 7.60 19.94
CA GLU A 266 -19.10 6.23 20.27
C GLU A 266 -18.03 6.13 21.37
N LYS A 267 -17.92 4.96 22.01
CA LYS A 267 -16.87 4.71 23.03
C LYS A 267 -15.50 4.50 22.38
N GLU A 268 -14.44 5.02 23.01
CA GLU A 268 -13.05 4.87 22.51
C GLU A 268 -12.65 3.42 22.20
N PRO A 269 -12.99 2.38 23.01
CA PRO A 269 -12.66 0.99 22.69
C PRO A 269 -13.29 0.50 21.39
N THR A 270 -14.53 0.91 21.09
CA THR A 270 -15.25 0.58 19.84
C THR A 270 -14.54 1.20 18.63
N ILE A 271 -14.16 2.48 18.76
CA ILE A 271 -13.42 3.20 17.71
C ILE A 271 -12.05 2.56 17.51
N LEU A 272 -11.30 2.25 18.57
CA LEU A 272 -9.99 1.62 18.49
C LEU A 272 -10.06 0.28 17.76
N TYR A 273 -11.01 -0.57 18.12
CA TYR A 273 -11.22 -1.88 17.47
C TYR A 273 -11.50 -1.73 15.97
N SER A 274 -12.35 -0.77 15.58
CA SER A 274 -12.66 -0.51 14.18
C SER A 274 -11.46 0.06 13.43
N ILE A 275 -10.68 0.95 14.04
CA ILE A 275 -9.43 1.48 13.47
C ILE A 275 -8.39 0.39 13.29
N GLU A 276 -8.23 -0.54 14.23
CA GLU A 276 -7.32 -1.68 14.09
C GLU A 276 -7.68 -2.56 12.89
N LYS A 277 -8.98 -2.78 12.65
CA LYS A 277 -9.45 -3.45 11.42
C LYS A 277 -9.13 -2.66 10.16
N LEU A 278 -9.33 -1.32 10.18
CA LEU A 278 -8.98 -0.45 9.06
C LEU A 278 -7.47 -0.47 8.76
N ILE A 279 -6.65 -0.56 9.80
CA ILE A 279 -5.19 -0.72 9.66
C ILE A 279 -4.87 -2.09 9.05
N ALA A 280 -5.51 -3.15 9.53
CA ALA A 280 -5.29 -4.50 9.03
C ALA A 280 -5.60 -4.66 7.54
N VAL A 281 -6.60 -3.93 7.02
CA VAL A 281 -6.91 -3.91 5.57
C VAL A 281 -6.14 -2.83 4.80
N GLY A 282 -5.25 -2.06 5.46
CA GLY A 282 -4.39 -1.08 4.82
C GLY A 282 -5.07 0.23 4.39
N LEU A 283 -6.22 0.56 4.95
CA LEU A 283 -6.93 1.83 4.68
C LEU A 283 -6.47 2.97 5.59
N VAL A 284 -6.10 2.65 6.82
CA VAL A 284 -5.60 3.59 7.83
C VAL A 284 -4.21 3.18 8.27
N GLU A 285 -3.39 4.14 8.63
CA GLU A 285 -2.11 3.89 9.29
C GLU A 285 -1.99 4.69 10.59
N LYS A 286 -1.13 4.16 11.46
CA LYS A 286 -0.78 4.80 12.73
C LYS A 286 0.53 5.55 12.57
N LYS A 287 0.47 6.87 12.48
CA LYS A 287 1.65 7.75 12.44
C LYS A 287 2.13 8.06 13.86
N LYS A 288 3.43 8.01 14.05
CA LYS A 288 4.12 8.39 15.30
C LYS A 288 5.18 9.43 14.99
N CYS A 289 5.36 10.38 15.90
CA CYS A 289 6.49 11.29 15.80
C CYS A 289 7.79 10.50 15.88
N ILE A 290 8.65 10.63 14.87
CA ILE A 290 9.84 9.77 14.70
C ILE A 290 10.82 9.83 15.89
N THR A 291 10.90 10.97 16.58
CA THR A 291 11.79 11.13 17.75
C THR A 291 11.14 10.74 19.07
N GLU A 292 9.84 10.46 19.07
CA GLU A 292 9.04 10.17 20.25
C GLU A 292 8.07 8.99 20.05
N GLU A 293 8.51 7.93 19.42
CA GLU A 293 7.68 6.76 19.04
C GLU A 293 6.95 6.10 20.23
N LYS A 294 7.50 6.21 21.43
CA LYS A 294 6.90 5.68 22.67
C LYS A 294 5.82 6.59 23.24
N ASN A 295 5.71 7.84 22.78
CA ASN A 295 4.74 8.80 23.27
C ASN A 295 3.36 8.55 22.66
N LYS A 296 2.49 7.86 23.38
CA LYS A 296 1.13 7.54 22.93
C LYS A 296 0.28 8.78 22.63
N LYS A 297 0.55 9.93 23.30
CA LYS A 297 -0.17 11.19 23.07
C LYS A 297 0.12 11.83 21.71
N LYS A 298 1.28 11.49 21.11
CA LYS A 298 1.69 11.93 19.77
C LYS A 298 1.35 10.88 18.69
N THR A 299 0.43 9.96 18.96
CA THR A 299 -0.06 9.02 17.96
C THR A 299 -1.20 9.64 17.16
N GLN A 300 -1.10 9.55 15.84
CA GLN A 300 -2.12 9.99 14.91
C GLN A 300 -2.57 8.83 14.01
N TYR A 301 -3.84 8.83 13.64
CA TYR A 301 -4.42 7.89 12.68
C TYR A 301 -4.78 8.66 11.42
N VAL A 302 -4.26 8.21 10.28
CA VAL A 302 -4.43 8.90 9.00
C VAL A 302 -4.83 7.90 7.92
N LEU A 303 -5.50 8.37 6.87
CA LEU A 303 -5.77 7.53 5.71
C LEU A 303 -4.45 7.20 5.00
N LYS A 304 -4.18 5.90 4.83
CA LYS A 304 -3.03 5.38 4.08
C LYS A 304 -3.34 5.31 2.59
N ASP A 305 -4.56 4.93 2.25
CA ASP A 305 -5.00 4.78 0.86
C ASP A 305 -5.32 6.13 0.23
N TYR A 306 -4.56 6.53 -0.81
CA TYR A 306 -4.76 7.83 -1.46
C TYR A 306 -6.05 7.90 -2.28
N MET A 307 -6.54 6.78 -2.86
CA MET A 307 -7.83 6.79 -3.54
C MET A 307 -8.96 7.10 -2.55
N PHE A 308 -8.95 6.45 -1.37
CA PHE A 308 -9.88 6.78 -0.28
C PHE A 308 -9.73 8.23 0.17
N LYS A 309 -8.49 8.70 0.36
CA LYS A 309 -8.21 10.08 0.78
C LYS A 309 -8.76 11.10 -0.22
N PHE A 310 -8.55 10.87 -1.53
CA PHE A 310 -9.10 11.70 -2.60
C PHE A 310 -10.62 11.66 -2.60
N TRP A 311 -11.20 10.46 -2.56
CA TRP A 311 -12.64 10.25 -2.58
C TRP A 311 -13.33 10.97 -1.42
N TYR A 312 -12.93 10.73 -0.17
CA TYR A 312 -13.55 11.33 1.01
C TYR A 312 -13.36 12.84 1.08
N LYS A 313 -12.31 13.37 0.48
CA LYS A 313 -12.10 14.81 0.41
C LYS A 313 -13.06 15.50 -0.56
N PHE A 314 -13.36 14.90 -1.69
CA PHE A 314 -14.04 15.60 -2.79
C PHE A 314 -15.42 15.02 -3.15
N ILE A 315 -15.60 13.71 -3.17
CA ILE A 315 -16.80 13.09 -3.72
C ILE A 315 -18.05 13.27 -2.84
N PRO A 316 -18.02 13.10 -1.51
CA PRO A 316 -19.22 13.25 -0.68
C PRO A 316 -19.91 14.62 -0.83
N LYS A 317 -19.15 15.67 -1.08
CA LYS A 317 -19.65 17.02 -1.29
C LYS A 317 -20.17 17.28 -2.72
N ALA A 318 -19.85 16.38 -3.64
CA ALA A 318 -20.17 16.50 -5.06
C ALA A 318 -21.30 15.59 -5.52
N ILE A 319 -21.78 14.66 -4.70
CA ILE A 319 -22.73 13.60 -5.09
C ILE A 319 -23.90 14.15 -5.89
N SER A 320 -24.67 15.10 -5.34
CA SER A 320 -25.83 15.68 -6.03
C SER A 320 -25.48 16.34 -7.36
N VAL A 321 -24.29 17.00 -7.44
CA VAL A 321 -23.83 17.65 -8.68
C VAL A 321 -23.41 16.60 -9.72
N ILE A 322 -22.78 15.51 -9.28
CA ILE A 322 -22.40 14.38 -10.15
C ILE A 322 -23.66 13.69 -10.70
N GLU A 323 -24.66 13.43 -9.84
CA GLU A 323 -25.93 12.79 -10.22
C GLU A 323 -26.72 13.64 -11.21
N MET A 324 -26.59 14.98 -11.16
CA MET A 324 -27.15 15.90 -12.15
C MET A 324 -26.33 15.98 -13.45
N GLY A 325 -25.25 15.17 -13.59
CA GLY A 325 -24.38 15.17 -14.78
C GLY A 325 -23.41 16.37 -14.86
N GLN A 326 -23.22 17.11 -13.75
CA GLN A 326 -22.38 18.29 -13.69
C GLN A 326 -21.04 18.05 -12.95
N GLY A 327 -20.60 16.81 -12.87
CA GLY A 327 -19.38 16.44 -12.14
C GLY A 327 -18.12 17.11 -12.70
N GLU A 328 -18.01 17.29 -14.01
CA GLU A 328 -16.90 18.01 -14.66
C GLU A 328 -16.86 19.48 -14.25
N LEU A 329 -18.01 20.15 -14.14
CA LEU A 329 -18.09 21.52 -13.65
C LEU A 329 -17.58 21.64 -12.22
N TYR A 330 -17.99 20.68 -11.35
CA TYR A 330 -17.50 20.62 -9.97
C TYR A 330 -16.00 20.41 -9.92
N TYR A 331 -15.47 19.45 -10.70
CA TYR A 331 -14.05 19.20 -10.81
C TYR A 331 -13.29 20.48 -11.15
N ASN A 332 -13.65 21.14 -12.24
CA ASN A 332 -12.97 22.35 -12.70
C ASN A 332 -13.02 23.53 -11.71
N LYS A 333 -14.14 23.68 -10.98
CA LYS A 333 -14.32 24.80 -10.06
C LYS A 333 -13.77 24.55 -8.64
N VAL A 334 -13.74 23.31 -8.20
CA VAL A 334 -13.44 22.96 -6.79
C VAL A 334 -12.18 22.13 -6.65
N VAL A 335 -12.06 21.06 -7.44
CA VAL A 335 -10.98 20.07 -7.26
C VAL A 335 -9.70 20.56 -7.89
N LYS A 336 -9.74 20.92 -9.16
CA LYS A 336 -8.56 21.35 -9.93
C LYS A 336 -7.80 22.51 -9.26
N PRO A 337 -8.43 23.59 -8.78
CA PRO A 337 -7.72 24.65 -8.08
C PRO A 337 -7.10 24.24 -6.74
N THR A 338 -7.55 23.14 -6.15
CA THR A 338 -7.09 22.67 -4.82
C THR A 338 -6.25 21.41 -4.89
N ILE A 339 -5.97 20.90 -6.09
CA ILE A 339 -5.25 19.64 -6.27
C ILE A 339 -3.84 19.68 -5.65
N HIS A 340 -3.11 20.80 -5.79
CA HIS A 340 -1.78 20.94 -5.19
C HIS A 340 -1.82 20.91 -3.66
N THR A 341 -2.86 21.48 -3.04
CA THR A 341 -3.05 21.38 -1.60
C THR A 341 -3.35 19.93 -1.17
N TYR A 342 -4.09 19.18 -2.00
CA TYR A 342 -4.30 17.74 -1.76
C TYR A 342 -2.99 16.97 -1.88
N MET A 343 -2.20 17.27 -2.90
CA MET A 343 -0.93 16.59 -3.19
C MET A 343 0.16 16.85 -2.15
N GLY A 344 0.06 17.88 -1.33
CA GLY A 344 1.08 18.20 -0.31
C GLY A 344 1.48 16.97 0.51
N GLN A 345 0.52 16.28 1.13
CA GLN A 345 0.78 15.07 1.92
C GLN A 345 1.31 13.89 1.07
N VAL A 346 0.82 13.74 -0.16
CA VAL A 346 1.31 12.69 -1.09
C VAL A 346 2.77 12.94 -1.42
N PHE A 347 3.12 14.19 -1.69
CA PHE A 347 4.49 14.60 -2.01
C PHE A 347 5.44 14.41 -0.82
N GLU A 348 5.01 14.75 0.40
CA GLU A 348 5.79 14.44 1.61
C GLU A 348 6.13 12.94 1.72
N ASP A 349 5.16 12.06 1.46
CA ASP A 349 5.37 10.62 1.55
C ASP A 349 6.28 10.13 0.39
N MET A 350 6.21 10.73 -0.82
CA MET A 350 7.15 10.48 -1.92
C MET A 350 8.57 10.93 -1.54
N CYS A 351 8.72 12.12 -0.94
CA CYS A 351 10.00 12.64 -0.48
C CYS A 351 10.62 11.77 0.63
N LYS A 352 9.81 11.25 1.56
CA LYS A 352 10.27 10.29 2.59
C LYS A 352 10.79 9.01 1.96
N TYR A 353 10.06 8.47 0.98
CA TYR A 353 10.50 7.27 0.25
C TYR A 353 11.83 7.52 -0.49
N TYR A 354 11.93 8.65 -1.19
CA TYR A 354 13.18 9.08 -1.85
C TYR A 354 14.34 9.17 -0.84
N THR A 355 14.11 9.87 0.28
CA THR A 355 15.14 10.06 1.32
C THR A 355 15.58 8.73 1.93
N LEU A 356 14.67 7.78 2.15
CA LEU A 356 15.02 6.44 2.61
C LEU A 356 15.85 5.70 1.57
N LYS A 357 15.43 5.71 0.30
CA LYS A 357 16.11 5.02 -0.80
C LYS A 357 17.55 5.54 -0.98
N GLN A 358 17.73 6.85 -1.00
CA GLN A 358 19.06 7.47 -1.10
C GLN A 358 19.89 7.25 0.17
N GLY A 359 19.27 7.33 1.33
CA GLY A 359 19.95 7.16 2.61
C GLY A 359 20.44 5.73 2.87
N ILE A 360 19.77 4.70 2.36
CA ILE A 360 20.24 3.30 2.41
C ILE A 360 21.51 3.11 1.56
N THR A 361 21.65 3.85 0.46
CA THR A 361 22.84 3.80 -0.40
C THR A 361 23.99 4.68 0.09
N GLY A 362 23.81 5.41 1.20
CA GLY A 362 24.84 6.26 1.80
C GLY A 362 24.99 7.64 1.16
N SER A 363 24.05 8.06 0.33
CA SER A 363 24.12 9.36 -0.40
C SER A 363 24.18 10.59 0.52
N PHE A 364 23.81 10.48 1.80
CA PHE A 364 23.80 11.58 2.77
C PHE A 364 24.95 11.52 3.78
N ASP A 365 26.08 10.90 3.43
CA ASP A 365 27.22 10.69 4.34
C ASP A 365 26.83 9.94 5.64
N CYS A 366 25.74 9.20 5.62
CA CYS A 366 25.32 8.33 6.70
C CYS A 366 24.32 7.27 6.20
N PHE A 367 24.29 6.14 6.89
CA PHE A 367 23.36 5.05 6.61
C PHE A 367 22.03 5.32 7.33
N ILE A 368 21.00 5.70 6.59
CA ILE A 368 19.66 5.97 7.13
C ILE A 368 18.95 4.65 7.42
N THR A 369 18.43 4.52 8.64
CA THR A 369 17.68 3.33 9.10
C THR A 369 16.19 3.57 9.23
N THR A 370 15.76 4.84 9.44
CA THR A 370 14.37 5.18 9.67
C THR A 370 14.04 6.55 9.09
N VAL A 371 12.88 6.69 8.47
CA VAL A 371 12.36 7.98 7.96
C VAL A 371 10.93 8.18 8.45
N GLY A 372 10.60 9.39 8.83
CA GLY A 372 9.28 9.79 9.28
C GLY A 372 9.13 11.30 9.29
N SER A 373 8.16 11.80 10.06
CA SER A 373 7.96 13.23 10.29
C SER A 373 8.11 13.55 11.78
N TRP A 374 8.42 14.79 12.08
CA TRP A 374 8.41 15.31 13.43
C TRP A 374 7.31 16.36 13.56
N TRP A 375 6.62 16.39 14.69
CA TRP A 375 5.68 17.44 15.06
C TRP A 375 5.69 17.70 16.56
N GLY A 376 5.47 18.97 16.90
CA GLY A 376 5.52 19.41 18.29
C GLY A 376 5.38 20.92 18.39
N THR A 377 6.14 21.51 19.29
CA THR A 377 6.21 22.96 19.47
C THR A 377 7.64 23.45 19.35
N GLU A 378 7.80 24.66 18.82
CA GLU A 378 9.06 25.39 18.82
C GLU A 378 8.88 26.72 19.54
N THR A 379 9.96 27.27 20.06
CA THR A 379 9.99 28.62 20.61
C THR A 379 10.65 29.55 19.60
N VAL A 380 9.90 30.55 19.14
CA VAL A 380 10.41 31.61 18.27
C VAL A 380 10.52 32.92 19.03
N ILE A 381 11.45 33.74 18.60
CA ILE A 381 11.60 35.12 19.10
C ILE A 381 10.96 36.03 18.05
N THR A 382 9.96 36.79 18.45
CA THR A 382 9.30 37.76 17.57
C THR A 382 10.21 39.00 17.35
N ASP A 383 9.84 39.82 16.38
CA ASP A 383 10.58 41.06 16.10
C ASP A 383 10.65 41.99 17.31
N ASN A 384 9.70 41.91 18.23
CA ASN A 384 9.65 42.67 19.49
C ASN A 384 10.49 42.01 20.62
N GLY A 385 11.21 40.92 20.35
CA GLY A 385 12.05 40.23 21.33
C GLY A 385 11.29 39.28 22.27
N GLU A 386 9.98 39.10 22.09
CA GLU A 386 9.16 38.18 22.91
C GLU A 386 9.33 36.74 22.48
N LYS A 387 9.36 35.83 23.47
CA LYS A 387 9.38 34.39 23.23
C LYS A 387 7.96 33.86 23.07
N VAL A 388 7.63 33.35 21.87
CA VAL A 388 6.34 32.73 21.56
C VAL A 388 6.53 31.25 21.28
N VAL A 389 5.69 30.42 21.92
CA VAL A 389 5.62 28.98 21.65
C VAL A 389 4.55 28.75 20.59
N GLN A 390 4.93 28.14 19.47
CA GLN A 390 4.03 27.81 18.36
C GLN A 390 4.15 26.36 17.93
N SER A 391 3.12 25.85 17.26
CA SER A 391 3.16 24.51 16.64
C SER A 391 4.19 24.50 15.52
N ALA A 392 4.91 23.40 15.41
CA ALA A 392 5.90 23.19 14.38
C ALA A 392 5.92 21.71 13.93
N ASP A 393 6.29 21.50 12.69
CA ASP A 393 6.47 20.18 12.07
C ASP A 393 7.71 20.17 11.18
N ILE A 394 8.23 19.00 10.89
CA ILE A 394 9.26 18.76 9.88
C ILE A 394 8.75 17.61 9.02
N ASP A 395 8.59 17.85 7.74
CA ASP A 395 7.97 16.91 6.80
C ASP A 395 8.78 15.62 6.67
N VAL A 396 10.10 15.75 6.58
CA VAL A 396 11.04 14.63 6.44
C VAL A 396 12.08 14.69 7.54
N VAL A 397 12.12 13.67 8.38
CA VAL A 397 13.20 13.43 9.33
C VAL A 397 13.72 12.02 9.10
N ALA A 398 14.98 11.90 8.71
CA ALA A 398 15.64 10.64 8.48
C ALA A 398 16.75 10.44 9.51
N LEU A 399 16.80 9.27 10.13
CA LEU A 399 17.70 8.98 11.23
C LEU A 399 18.62 7.80 10.92
N SER A 400 19.89 7.98 11.25
CA SER A 400 20.88 6.91 11.41
C SER A 400 21.04 6.61 12.90
N GLU A 401 20.42 5.54 13.38
CA GLU A 401 20.56 5.12 14.77
C GLU A 401 22.00 4.63 15.09
N LEU A 402 22.69 4.10 14.09
CA LEU A 402 24.06 3.62 14.24
C LEU A 402 25.07 4.77 14.40
N GLU A 403 24.97 5.78 13.52
CA GLU A 403 25.92 6.87 13.47
C GLU A 403 25.49 8.10 14.27
N LYS A 404 24.29 8.09 14.85
CA LYS A 404 23.69 9.23 15.55
C LYS A 404 23.65 10.50 14.68
N LYS A 405 23.32 10.32 13.42
CA LYS A 405 23.17 11.39 12.43
C LYS A 405 21.71 11.53 12.01
N ALA A 406 21.34 12.71 11.57
CA ALA A 406 20.00 13.00 11.04
C ALA A 406 20.10 13.82 9.76
N VAL A 407 19.11 13.59 8.89
CA VAL A 407 18.81 14.42 7.72
C VAL A 407 17.39 14.96 7.93
N ILE A 408 17.18 16.24 7.70
CA ILE A 408 15.85 16.87 7.81
C ILE A 408 15.49 17.57 6.52
N GLY A 409 14.19 17.59 6.19
CA GLY A 409 13.72 18.17 4.93
C GLY A 409 12.33 18.77 5.05
N GLU A 410 12.08 19.73 4.17
CA GLU A 410 10.80 20.42 3.98
C GLU A 410 10.29 20.22 2.56
N CYS A 411 8.99 20.00 2.38
CA CYS A 411 8.37 19.65 1.10
C CYS A 411 7.36 20.71 0.67
N LYS A 412 7.45 21.19 -0.58
CA LYS A 412 6.52 22.18 -1.14
C LYS A 412 5.99 21.75 -2.51
N PHE A 413 4.74 21.28 -2.53
CA PHE A 413 4.02 20.95 -3.76
C PHE A 413 3.12 22.14 -4.17
N LYS A 414 3.74 23.20 -4.65
CA LYS A 414 3.09 24.46 -5.02
C LYS A 414 3.68 25.01 -6.32
N ASN A 415 2.91 25.84 -7.03
CA ASN A 415 3.38 26.54 -8.25
C ASN A 415 4.40 27.64 -7.97
N GLU A 416 4.65 27.95 -6.71
CA GLU A 416 5.62 28.97 -6.30
C GLU A 416 6.99 28.32 -6.03
N LYS A 417 8.06 29.00 -6.43
CA LYS A 417 9.42 28.59 -6.11
C LYS A 417 9.67 28.68 -4.60
N VAL A 418 10.40 27.71 -4.06
CA VAL A 418 10.86 27.74 -2.65
C VAL A 418 11.85 28.90 -2.48
N ASP A 419 11.68 29.66 -1.41
CA ASP A 419 12.47 30.84 -1.09
C ASP A 419 13.33 30.68 0.18
N LYS A 420 14.08 31.73 0.51
CA LYS A 420 14.91 31.81 1.72
C LYS A 420 14.13 31.58 3.00
N ALA A 421 12.87 32.03 3.11
CA ALA A 421 12.09 31.94 4.35
C ALA A 421 11.83 30.47 4.76
N ILE A 422 11.65 29.59 3.78
CA ILE A 422 11.52 28.13 4.01
C ILE A 422 12.82 27.55 4.53
N TYR A 423 13.96 27.92 3.94
CA TYR A 423 15.28 27.49 4.40
C TYR A 423 15.58 27.98 5.84
N ASP A 424 15.34 29.25 6.15
CA ASP A 424 15.51 29.82 7.49
C ASP A 424 14.64 29.10 8.53
N THR A 425 13.43 28.70 8.14
CA THR A 425 12.52 27.91 8.98
C THR A 425 13.10 26.52 9.25
N LEU A 426 13.61 25.84 8.24
CA LEU A 426 14.22 24.51 8.40
C LEU A 426 15.48 24.59 9.28
N LEU A 427 16.35 25.61 9.07
CA LEU A 427 17.52 25.87 9.93
C LEU A 427 17.12 26.05 11.40
N ARG A 428 16.07 26.81 11.68
CA ARG A 428 15.59 27.04 13.05
C ARG A 428 15.11 25.73 13.66
N ARG A 429 14.47 24.87 12.89
CA ARG A 429 13.93 23.58 13.34
C ARG A 429 14.98 22.52 13.60
N ILE A 430 16.24 22.70 13.22
CA ILE A 430 17.34 21.83 13.65
C ILE A 430 17.34 21.65 15.19
N LYS A 431 16.99 22.71 15.93
CA LYS A 431 17.01 22.73 17.41
C LYS A 431 15.99 21.80 18.06
N VAL A 432 14.95 21.37 17.36
CA VAL A 432 13.94 20.43 17.89
C VAL A 432 14.34 18.97 17.72
N ILE A 433 15.37 18.70 16.92
CA ILE A 433 15.94 17.34 16.79
C ILE A 433 16.71 17.03 18.09
N PRO A 434 16.50 15.84 18.69
CA PRO A 434 17.19 15.46 19.90
C PRO A 434 18.72 15.56 19.80
N ALA A 435 19.37 16.13 20.82
CA ALA A 435 20.80 16.41 20.83
C ALA A 435 21.71 15.18 20.60
N LYS A 436 21.16 13.97 20.77
CA LYS A 436 21.89 12.72 20.43
C LYS A 436 22.14 12.53 18.94
N TYR A 437 21.43 13.27 18.07
CA TYR A 437 21.63 13.23 16.60
C TYR A 437 22.28 14.50 16.11
N LYS A 438 23.34 14.35 15.32
CA LYS A 438 23.96 15.46 14.57
C LYS A 438 23.24 15.61 13.22
N VAL A 439 22.61 16.75 12.96
CA VAL A 439 22.06 17.03 11.63
C VAL A 439 23.20 17.26 10.64
N VAL A 440 23.27 16.41 9.62
CA VAL A 440 24.36 16.40 8.61
C VAL A 440 23.91 16.96 7.27
N LYS A 441 22.61 16.82 6.92
CA LYS A 441 22.04 17.33 5.67
C LYS A 441 20.69 17.98 5.91
N LEU A 442 20.41 18.99 5.09
CA LEU A 442 19.13 19.69 4.96
C LEU A 442 18.65 19.49 3.52
N ILE A 443 17.40 19.13 3.34
CA ILE A 443 16.84 18.92 2.00
C ILE A 443 15.60 19.81 1.82
N LEU A 444 15.56 20.52 0.73
CA LEU A 444 14.36 21.23 0.30
C LEU A 444 13.80 20.55 -0.94
N PHE A 445 12.56 20.07 -0.85
CA PHE A 445 11.85 19.44 -1.95
C PHE A 445 10.84 20.40 -2.55
N SER A 446 10.84 20.56 -3.88
CA SER A 446 9.99 21.51 -4.58
C SER A 446 9.38 20.96 -5.86
N LEU A 447 8.08 21.25 -6.09
CA LEU A 447 7.45 21.07 -7.40
C LEU A 447 8.04 22.05 -8.44
N SER A 448 8.12 23.33 -8.09
CA SER A 448 8.39 24.44 -9.02
C SER A 448 9.83 24.97 -8.95
N GLY A 449 10.72 24.27 -8.23
CA GLY A 449 12.12 24.66 -8.09
C GLY A 449 12.33 25.73 -7.02
N PHE A 450 13.44 26.46 -7.16
CA PHE A 450 13.99 27.33 -6.14
C PHE A 450 14.23 28.73 -6.69
N THR A 451 14.22 29.73 -5.82
CA THR A 451 14.56 31.10 -6.22
C THR A 451 16.07 31.24 -6.45
N ASP A 452 16.48 32.23 -7.26
CA ASP A 452 17.89 32.49 -7.61
C ASP A 452 18.74 32.88 -6.38
N TRP A 453 18.11 33.14 -5.23
CA TRP A 453 18.80 33.35 -3.96
C TRP A 453 19.67 32.14 -3.56
N PHE A 454 19.21 30.93 -3.86
CA PHE A 454 19.95 29.71 -3.56
C PHE A 454 21.27 29.56 -4.35
N ASP A 455 21.38 30.20 -5.51
CA ASP A 455 22.61 30.19 -6.32
C ASP A 455 23.74 31.00 -5.62
N THR A 456 23.37 31.88 -4.69
CA THR A 456 24.32 32.68 -3.91
C THR A 456 24.71 32.05 -2.59
N LEU A 457 24.02 30.94 -2.21
CA LEU A 457 24.24 30.29 -0.92
C LEU A 457 25.34 29.23 -1.02
N SER A 458 26.34 29.34 -0.15
CA SER A 458 27.37 28.31 0.00
C SER A 458 27.12 27.51 1.28
N ASP A 459 26.19 26.56 1.24
CA ASP A 459 25.95 25.62 2.34
C ASP A 459 26.07 24.18 1.82
N GLU A 460 27.19 23.54 2.12
CA GLU A 460 27.49 22.14 1.72
C GLU A 460 26.49 21.11 2.30
N LYS A 461 25.72 21.49 3.32
CA LYS A 461 24.73 20.62 3.93
C LYS A 461 23.37 20.68 3.23
N LEU A 462 23.12 21.72 2.43
CA LEU A 462 21.85 21.89 1.75
C LEU A 462 21.82 21.12 0.44
N GLU A 463 20.75 20.37 0.24
CA GLU A 463 20.39 19.75 -1.05
C GLU A 463 19.06 20.31 -1.54
N LEU A 464 19.01 20.66 -2.81
CA LEU A 464 17.82 21.17 -3.49
C LEU A 464 17.32 20.10 -4.47
N ILE A 465 16.15 19.54 -4.18
CA ILE A 465 15.59 18.40 -4.92
C ILE A 465 14.25 18.82 -5.54
N THR A 466 14.17 18.74 -6.86
CA THR A 466 12.91 18.99 -7.58
C THR A 466 12.07 17.73 -7.68
N LEU A 467 10.78 17.87 -8.05
CA LEU A 467 9.92 16.73 -8.36
C LEU A 467 10.54 15.83 -9.45
N LYS A 468 11.23 16.42 -10.44
CA LYS A 468 11.92 15.65 -11.47
C LYS A 468 13.01 14.74 -10.90
N ASP A 469 13.79 15.26 -9.94
CA ASP A 469 14.94 14.54 -9.38
C ASP A 469 14.51 13.31 -8.57
N ILE A 470 13.34 13.34 -7.93
CA ILE A 470 12.85 12.17 -7.17
C ILE A 470 12.37 11.02 -8.08
N TYR A 471 12.19 11.25 -9.38
CA TYR A 471 11.87 10.20 -10.37
C TYR A 471 13.13 9.59 -11.03
N HIS A 472 14.32 10.10 -10.73
CA HIS A 472 15.62 9.63 -11.24
C HIS A 472 16.51 9.08 -10.12
#